data_fa225aaeec093d7b6390e330af6903ad
#
_entry.id   fa225aaeec093d7b6390e330af6903ad
#
_cell.length_a   1.000
_cell.length_b   1.000
_cell.length_c   1.000
_cell.angle_alpha   90.00
_cell.angle_beta   90.00
_cell.angle_gamma   90.00
#
_symmetry.space_group_name_H-M   'P 1'
#
loop_
_entity.id
_entity.type
_entity.pdbx_description
1 polymer ?
#
loop_
_entity_poly.entity_id
_entity_poly.type
_entity_poly.pdbx_seq_one_letter_code
_entity_poly.pdbx_strand_id
1 'polypeptide(L)'
;MSKEGVKLIANNKKARFDYFIEETYEAGVVLHGTEVKSIRMGKCSIKESFIRVEKGEVYVYNMHISPYEKGNIFNKDPLRIKKLLLHNYEINKIMGGVAQKGYTIVPLTVYLKGSLVKMEIGLAKGKKLYDKREDIAKKDQKREAEKDFKIKNLG
;
A
#
# COMPACT_ATOMS: atom_id res chain seq x y z
N MET A 1 -3.19 21.73 -12.40
CA MET A 1 -2.95 21.35 -12.34
C MET A 1 -2.53 20.61 -12.48
N SER A 2 -2.34 20.94 -12.27
CA SER A 2 -1.86 20.26 -12.29
C SER A 2 -2.06 19.06 -12.38
N LYS A 3 -2.81 18.81 -12.50
CA LYS A 3 -3.21 17.55 -12.75
C LYS A 3 -3.14 17.20 -14.15
N GLU A 4 -2.67 18.14 -14.94
CA GLU A 4 -2.41 17.89 -16.29
C GLU A 4 -1.44 16.77 -16.39
N GLY A 5 -1.65 15.76 -17.24
CA GLY A 5 -0.77 14.63 -17.40
C GLY A 5 -0.91 13.55 -16.35
N VAL A 6 -1.83 13.72 -15.41
CA VAL A 6 -2.07 12.72 -14.38
C VAL A 6 -3.40 12.06 -14.64
N LYS A 7 -3.39 10.73 -14.73
CA LYS A 7 -4.61 9.96 -14.97
C LYS A 7 -4.71 8.85 -13.93
N LEU A 8 -5.76 8.87 -13.13
CA LEU A 8 -5.98 7.84 -12.11
C LEU A 8 -6.38 6.53 -12.76
N ILE A 9 -5.69 5.45 -12.39
CA ILE A 9 -5.95 4.13 -12.93
C ILE A 9 -6.65 3.25 -11.91
N ALA A 10 -6.17 3.24 -10.68
CA ALA A 10 -6.74 2.38 -9.64
C ALA A 10 -6.70 3.10 -8.32
N ASN A 11 -7.70 2.84 -7.48
CA ASN A 11 -7.81 3.51 -6.20
C ASN A 11 -8.22 2.48 -5.16
N ASN A 12 -7.50 2.45 -4.05
CA ASN A 12 -7.77 1.50 -2.97
C ASN A 12 -8.59 2.19 -1.89
N LYS A 13 -9.88 2.27 -2.11
CA LYS A 13 -10.78 2.94 -1.17
C LYS A 13 -10.80 2.25 0.19
N LYS A 14 -10.69 0.92 0.17
CA LYS A 14 -10.72 0.16 1.41
C LYS A 14 -9.56 0.53 2.32
N ALA A 15 -8.39 0.80 1.75
CA ALA A 15 -7.25 1.17 2.56
C ALA A 15 -7.52 2.47 3.31
N ARG A 16 -8.13 3.45 2.65
CA ARG A 16 -8.41 4.71 3.31
C ARG A 16 -9.51 4.56 4.36
N PHE A 17 -10.38 3.59 4.16
CA PHE A 17 -11.43 3.31 5.12
C PHE A 17 -10.88 2.57 6.34
N ASP A 18 -9.98 1.63 6.12
CA ASP A 18 -9.45 0.77 7.18
C ASP A 18 -8.25 1.34 7.94
N TYR A 19 -7.61 2.37 7.40
CA TYR A 19 -6.36 2.88 7.96
C TYR A 19 -6.38 4.39 8.12
N PHE A 20 -5.68 4.85 9.16
CA PHE A 20 -5.34 6.26 9.28
C PHE A 20 -4.04 6.45 8.52
N ILE A 21 -4.04 7.27 7.50
CA ILE A 21 -2.86 7.49 6.67
C ILE A 21 -2.04 8.62 7.29
N GLU A 22 -0.83 8.29 7.73
CA GLU A 22 0.03 9.27 8.39
C GLU A 22 0.87 10.06 7.40
N GLU A 23 1.44 9.38 6.41
CA GLU A 23 2.25 10.02 5.38
C GLU A 23 2.06 9.28 4.08
N THR A 24 2.23 10.00 2.98
CA THR A 24 2.14 9.38 1.66
C THR A 24 3.43 9.62 0.89
N TYR A 25 3.72 8.72 -0.02
CA TYR A 25 4.90 8.79 -0.87
C TYR A 25 4.52 8.41 -2.29
N GLU A 26 5.17 9.03 -3.27
CA GLU A 26 4.97 8.65 -4.66
C GLU A 26 6.12 7.75 -5.07
N ALA A 27 5.80 6.54 -5.52
CA ALA A 27 6.80 5.58 -5.93
C ALA A 27 6.68 5.31 -7.41
N GLY A 28 7.82 5.11 -8.07
CA GLY A 28 7.80 4.58 -9.43
C GLY A 28 7.57 3.08 -9.36
N VAL A 29 7.01 2.50 -10.40
CA VAL A 29 6.77 1.07 -10.45
C VAL A 29 7.58 0.48 -11.59
N VAL A 30 8.41 -0.51 -11.29
CA VAL A 30 9.24 -1.14 -12.32
C VAL A 30 8.39 -2.15 -13.06
N LEU A 31 8.14 -1.87 -14.33
CA LEU A 31 7.23 -2.65 -15.14
C LEU A 31 7.83 -3.01 -16.48
N HIS A 32 7.27 -4.07 -17.09
CA HIS A 32 7.62 -4.44 -18.46
C HIS A 32 6.64 -3.75 -19.41
N GLY A 33 7.00 -3.70 -20.69
CA GLY A 33 6.19 -2.99 -21.67
C GLY A 33 4.74 -3.44 -21.75
N THR A 34 4.49 -4.75 -21.69
CA THR A 34 3.13 -5.27 -21.76
C THR A 34 2.33 -4.85 -20.54
N GLU A 35 3.00 -4.77 -19.38
CA GLU A 35 2.32 -4.34 -18.16
C GLU A 35 1.92 -2.88 -18.25
N VAL A 36 2.80 -2.04 -18.78
CA VAL A 36 2.49 -0.63 -18.95
C VAL A 36 1.29 -0.45 -19.88
N LYS A 37 1.26 -1.22 -20.96
CA LYS A 37 0.15 -1.13 -21.90
C LYS A 37 -1.17 -1.52 -21.28
N SER A 38 -1.18 -2.57 -20.44
CA SER A 38 -2.39 -2.97 -19.76
C SER A 38 -2.84 -1.91 -18.77
N ILE A 39 -1.90 -1.31 -18.04
CA ILE A 39 -2.25 -0.26 -17.09
C ILE A 39 -2.85 0.94 -17.81
N ARG A 40 -2.30 1.30 -18.96
CA ARG A 40 -2.85 2.40 -19.74
C ARG A 40 -4.29 2.14 -20.15
N MET A 41 -4.66 0.88 -20.29
CA MET A 41 -6.02 0.49 -20.62
C MET A 41 -6.89 0.34 -19.40
N GLY A 42 -6.36 0.66 -18.22
CA GLY A 42 -7.12 0.58 -16.99
C GLY A 42 -7.25 -0.83 -16.43
N LYS A 43 -6.44 -1.76 -16.90
CA LYS A 43 -6.57 -3.15 -16.49
C LYS A 43 -5.62 -3.50 -15.36
N CYS A 44 -5.84 -2.88 -14.23
CA CYS A 44 -4.97 -3.01 -13.07
C CYS A 44 -5.83 -2.96 -11.82
N SER A 45 -5.50 -3.80 -10.84
CA SER A 45 -6.20 -3.80 -9.57
C SER A 45 -5.20 -3.87 -8.44
N ILE A 46 -5.38 -3.04 -7.41
CA ILE A 46 -4.53 -3.08 -6.23
C ILE A 46 -5.34 -3.45 -4.99
N LYS A 47 -6.55 -3.92 -5.21
CA LYS A 47 -7.46 -4.23 -4.13
C LYS A 47 -6.89 -5.23 -3.13
N GLU A 48 -6.21 -6.24 -3.63
CA GLU A 48 -5.63 -7.26 -2.77
C GLU A 48 -4.13 -7.11 -2.59
N SER A 49 -3.57 -5.99 -3.00
CA SER A 49 -2.13 -5.82 -2.97
C SER A 49 -1.63 -5.39 -1.60
N PHE A 50 -0.37 -5.65 -1.35
CA PHE A 50 0.27 -5.20 -0.12
C PHE A 50 1.74 -4.92 -0.42
N ILE A 51 2.38 -4.18 0.48
CA ILE A 51 3.74 -3.70 0.25
C ILE A 51 4.65 -4.21 1.35
N ARG A 52 5.86 -4.62 0.96
CA ARG A 52 6.87 -5.08 1.91
C ARG A 52 8.19 -4.41 1.63
N VAL A 53 8.97 -4.21 2.69
CA VAL A 53 10.34 -3.74 2.56
C VAL A 53 11.22 -4.95 2.82
N GLU A 54 12.08 -5.27 1.86
CA GLU A 54 12.97 -6.41 1.98
C GLU A 54 14.37 -5.98 1.59
N LYS A 55 15.32 -6.14 2.49
CA LYS A 55 16.71 -5.79 2.23
C LYS A 55 16.89 -4.36 1.72
N GLY A 56 16.15 -3.44 2.32
CA GLY A 56 16.28 -2.04 1.97
C GLY A 56 15.59 -1.63 0.68
N GLU A 57 14.81 -2.53 0.07
CA GLU A 57 14.06 -2.23 -1.14
C GLU A 57 12.58 -2.42 -0.86
N VAL A 58 11.75 -1.75 -1.64
CA VAL A 58 10.30 -1.78 -1.43
C VAL A 58 9.64 -2.51 -2.59
N TYR A 59 8.76 -3.44 -2.27
CA TYR A 59 8.09 -4.28 -3.28
C TYR A 59 6.59 -4.28 -3.06
N VAL A 60 5.83 -4.35 -4.16
CA VAL A 60 4.39 -4.53 -4.07
C VAL A 60 4.03 -5.93 -4.54
N TYR A 61 3.21 -6.60 -3.72
CA TYR A 61 2.77 -7.97 -3.96
C TYR A 61 1.29 -7.95 -4.32
N ASN A 62 0.89 -8.91 -5.13
CA ASN A 62 -0.52 -9.10 -5.49
C ASN A 62 -1.16 -7.90 -6.19
N MET A 63 -0.36 -7.09 -6.83
CA MET A 63 -0.87 -6.05 -7.71
C MET A 63 -1.20 -6.74 -9.02
N HIS A 64 -2.46 -6.84 -9.35
CA HIS A 64 -2.88 -7.57 -10.54
C HIS A 64 -2.83 -6.67 -11.76
N ILE A 65 -2.14 -7.11 -12.80
CA ILE A 65 -2.12 -6.43 -14.09
C ILE A 65 -2.51 -7.47 -15.13
N SER A 66 -3.63 -7.26 -15.78
CA SER A 66 -4.13 -8.22 -16.75
C SER A 66 -3.15 -8.39 -17.91
N PRO A 67 -3.04 -9.57 -18.48
CA PRO A 67 -2.18 -9.74 -19.65
C PRO A 67 -2.67 -8.85 -20.78
N TYR A 68 -1.72 -8.30 -21.53
CA TYR A 68 -2.05 -7.47 -22.69
C TYR A 68 -2.37 -8.42 -23.83
N GLU A 69 -3.55 -8.31 -24.38
CA GLU A 69 -4.00 -9.24 -25.40
C GLU A 69 -3.02 -9.42 -26.53
N LYS A 70 -2.39 -8.35 -26.95
CA LYS A 70 -1.49 -8.40 -28.08
C LYS A 70 -0.03 -8.71 -27.67
N GLY A 71 0.19 -8.97 -26.39
CA GLY A 71 1.55 -9.21 -25.90
C GLY A 71 2.00 -10.66 -26.07
N ASN A 72 1.04 -11.58 -26.05
CA ASN A 72 1.33 -13.00 -26.23
C ASN A 72 2.47 -13.47 -25.34
N ILE A 73 3.56 -13.94 -25.95
CA ILE A 73 4.67 -14.50 -25.19
C ILE A 73 5.41 -13.46 -24.36
N PHE A 74 5.17 -12.19 -24.60
CA PHE A 74 5.85 -11.15 -23.84
C PHE A 74 5.11 -10.77 -22.56
N ASN A 75 3.93 -11.35 -22.34
CA ASN A 75 3.19 -11.06 -21.12
C ASN A 75 3.85 -11.70 -19.92
N LYS A 76 3.69 -11.04 -18.77
CA LYS A 76 4.23 -11.53 -17.52
C LYS A 76 3.10 -12.07 -16.66
N ASP A 77 3.47 -12.79 -15.61
CA ASP A 77 2.49 -13.25 -14.62
C ASP A 77 1.71 -12.05 -14.11
N PRO A 78 0.39 -12.09 -14.15
CA PRO A 78 -0.43 -10.97 -13.68
C PRO A 78 -0.13 -10.53 -12.25
N LEU A 79 0.35 -11.45 -11.41
CA LEU A 79 0.64 -11.16 -10.02
C LEU A 79 2.14 -11.10 -9.73
N ARG A 80 2.94 -10.86 -10.74
CA ARG A 80 4.38 -10.75 -10.57
C ARG A 80 4.69 -9.69 -9.51
N ILE A 81 5.65 -9.99 -8.65
CA ILE A 81 6.10 -9.02 -7.65
C ILE A 81 6.78 -7.87 -8.37
N LYS A 82 6.40 -6.63 -8.04
CA LYS A 82 6.97 -5.46 -8.71
C LYS A 82 7.75 -4.64 -7.70
N LYS A 83 8.87 -4.11 -8.15
CA LYS A 83 9.69 -3.26 -7.30
C LYS A 83 9.20 -1.83 -7.40
N LEU A 84 9.17 -1.14 -6.27
CA LEU A 84 8.81 0.26 -6.21
C LEU A 84 10.07 1.09 -6.05
N LEU A 85 10.14 2.19 -6.76
CA LEU A 85 11.30 3.07 -6.74
C LEU A 85 11.01 4.29 -5.88
N LEU A 86 11.82 4.46 -4.85
CA LEU A 86 11.70 5.56 -3.91
C LEU A 86 13.10 6.07 -3.61
N HIS A 87 13.19 7.28 -3.12
CA HIS A 87 14.48 7.82 -2.67
C HIS A 87 14.90 7.10 -1.39
N ASN A 88 16.19 6.97 -1.19
CA ASN A 88 16.69 6.29 0.00
C ASN A 88 16.17 6.91 1.29
N TYR A 89 16.08 8.22 1.35
CA TYR A 89 15.60 8.86 2.57
C TYR A 89 14.13 8.52 2.82
N GLU A 90 13.35 8.30 1.75
CA GLU A 90 11.96 7.90 1.91
C GLU A 90 11.87 6.48 2.43
N ILE A 91 12.69 5.59 1.89
CA ILE A 91 12.72 4.21 2.35
C ILE A 91 13.11 4.14 3.81
N ASN A 92 14.08 4.94 4.21
CA ASN A 92 14.51 4.97 5.61
C ASN A 92 13.39 5.46 6.53
N LYS A 93 12.65 6.45 6.12
CA LYS A 93 11.52 6.94 6.90
C LYS A 93 10.44 5.88 7.03
N ILE A 94 10.17 5.18 5.94
CA ILE A 94 9.17 4.12 5.95
C ILE A 94 9.60 3.01 6.89
N MET A 95 10.85 2.59 6.78
CA MET A 95 11.36 1.52 7.63
C MET A 95 11.31 1.91 9.10
N GLY A 96 11.64 3.16 9.39
CA GLY A 96 11.58 3.66 10.77
C GLY A 96 10.16 3.65 11.31
N GLY A 97 9.20 4.07 10.49
CA GLY A 97 7.80 4.06 10.91
C GLY A 97 7.30 2.66 11.20
N VAL A 98 7.66 1.72 10.34
CA VAL A 98 7.24 0.33 10.52
C VAL A 98 7.88 -0.26 11.76
N ALA A 99 9.20 -0.07 11.91
CA ALA A 99 9.93 -0.70 13.02
C ALA A 99 9.67 -0.05 14.36
N GLN A 100 9.58 1.26 14.39
CA GLN A 100 9.50 1.98 15.67
C GLN A 100 8.09 2.34 16.09
N LYS A 101 7.21 2.55 15.15
CA LYS A 101 5.84 2.98 15.47
C LYS A 101 4.78 1.96 15.11
N GLY A 102 5.19 0.84 14.56
CA GLY A 102 4.24 -0.21 14.22
C GLY A 102 3.32 0.14 13.07
N TYR A 103 3.72 1.09 12.24
CA TYR A 103 2.92 1.44 11.08
C TYR A 103 2.99 0.33 10.04
N THR A 104 2.05 0.32 9.13
CA THR A 104 2.09 -0.57 7.98
C THR A 104 2.11 0.28 6.73
N ILE A 105 2.48 -0.32 5.61
CA ILE A 105 2.53 0.38 4.34
C ILE A 105 1.39 -0.14 3.48
N VAL A 106 0.57 0.77 2.95
CA VAL A 106 -0.56 0.37 2.14
C VAL A 106 -0.53 1.07 0.78
N PRO A 107 -0.91 0.36 -0.29
CA PRO A 107 -1.01 1.00 -1.60
C PRO A 107 -2.32 1.78 -1.66
N LEU A 108 -2.26 2.99 -2.13
CA LEU A 108 -3.43 3.87 -2.16
C LEU A 108 -3.98 4.07 -3.55
N THR A 109 -3.13 4.45 -4.51
CA THR A 109 -3.57 4.68 -5.88
C THR A 109 -2.49 4.28 -6.87
N VAL A 110 -2.92 4.00 -8.09
CA VAL A 110 -2.02 3.85 -9.23
C VAL A 110 -2.46 4.87 -10.26
N TYR A 111 -1.52 5.60 -10.79
CA TYR A 111 -1.86 6.64 -11.77
C TYR A 111 -0.74 6.78 -12.80
N LEU A 112 -1.10 7.39 -13.91
CA LEU A 112 -0.15 7.72 -14.96
C LEU A 112 0.22 9.18 -14.81
N LYS A 113 1.51 9.45 -14.81
CA LYS A 113 2.00 10.82 -14.75
C LYS A 113 2.82 11.00 -16.01
N GLY A 114 2.19 11.59 -17.03
CA GLY A 114 2.76 11.55 -18.36
C GLY A 114 2.83 10.11 -18.83
N SER A 115 4.01 9.65 -19.18
CA SER A 115 4.19 8.27 -19.65
C SER A 115 4.64 7.33 -18.55
N LEU A 116 4.76 7.82 -17.32
CA LEU A 116 5.26 7.01 -16.22
C LEU A 116 4.13 6.47 -15.36
N VAL A 117 4.30 5.25 -14.88
CA VAL A 117 3.33 4.66 -13.96
C VAL A 117 3.83 4.90 -12.55
N LYS A 118 2.99 5.51 -11.73
CA LYS A 118 3.31 5.82 -10.35
C LYS A 118 2.31 5.18 -9.42
N MET A 119 2.75 4.90 -8.21
CA MET A 119 1.87 4.39 -7.16
C MET A 119 2.01 5.28 -5.94
N GLU A 120 0.88 5.73 -5.42
CA GLU A 120 0.89 6.45 -4.14
C GLU A 120 0.77 5.40 -3.04
N ILE A 121 1.71 5.41 -2.10
CA ILE A 121 1.67 4.49 -0.98
C ILE A 121 1.57 5.30 0.30
N GLY A 122 1.01 4.69 1.32
CA GLY A 122 0.80 5.38 2.59
C GLY A 122 1.42 4.62 3.74
N LEU A 123 1.96 5.36 4.69
CA LEU A 123 2.43 4.82 5.95
C LEU A 123 1.28 5.02 6.91
N ALA A 124 0.77 3.95 7.51
CA ALA A 124 -0.56 4.00 8.11
C ALA A 124 -0.72 3.14 9.35
N LYS A 125 -1.76 3.47 10.13
CA LYS A 125 -2.16 2.68 11.28
C LYS A 125 -3.53 2.09 10.99
N GLY A 126 -3.74 0.85 11.38
CA GLY A 126 -5.04 0.21 11.19
C GLY A 126 -6.08 0.78 12.15
N LYS A 127 -7.19 1.23 11.61
CA LYS A 127 -8.27 1.79 12.43
C LYS A 127 -8.88 0.75 13.34
N LYS A 128 -9.14 -0.42 12.82
CA LYS A 128 -9.76 -1.46 13.61
C LYS A 128 -8.91 -1.87 14.79
N LEU A 129 -7.64 -2.04 14.56
CA LEU A 129 -6.75 -2.42 15.64
C LEU A 129 -6.66 -1.33 16.67
N TYR A 130 -6.60 -0.09 16.22
CA TYR A 130 -6.54 1.06 17.10
C TYR A 130 -7.80 1.17 17.95
N ASP A 131 -8.96 1.04 17.33
CA ASP A 131 -10.23 1.11 18.03
C ASP A 131 -10.37 -0.03 19.02
N LYS A 132 -9.91 -1.20 18.64
CA LYS A 132 -9.97 -2.36 19.51
C LYS A 132 -9.12 -2.15 20.74
N ARG A 133 -7.97 -1.54 20.59
CA ARG A 133 -7.12 -1.24 21.74
C ARG A 133 -7.80 -0.28 22.68
N GLU A 134 -8.45 0.72 22.16
CA GLU A 134 -9.16 1.66 22.98
C GLU A 134 -10.29 0.99 23.72
N ASP A 135 -11.02 0.13 23.06
CA ASP A 135 -12.10 -0.60 23.68
C ASP A 135 -11.60 -1.46 24.81
N ILE A 136 -10.50 -2.17 24.57
CA ILE A 136 -9.92 -3.02 25.59
C ILE A 136 -9.48 -2.19 26.78
N ALA A 137 -8.83 -1.08 26.53
CA ALA A 137 -8.38 -0.18 27.59
C ALA A 137 -9.56 0.33 28.40
N LYS A 138 -10.63 0.71 27.75
CA LYS A 138 -11.80 1.21 28.45
C LYS A 138 -12.41 0.12 29.29
N LYS A 139 -12.52 -1.07 28.77
CA LYS A 139 -13.07 -2.17 29.51
C LYS A 139 -12.19 -2.53 30.69
N ASP A 140 -10.89 -2.54 30.48
CA ASP A 140 -9.97 -2.83 31.57
C ASP A 140 -10.09 -1.81 32.69
N GLN A 141 -10.22 -0.58 32.34
CA GLN A 141 -10.38 0.45 33.35
C GLN A 141 -11.65 0.23 34.12
N LYS A 142 -12.68 -0.24 33.41
CA LYS A 142 -13.87 -0.52 34.07
C LYS A 142 -13.77 -1.72 34.85
N ARG A 143 -13.25 -2.75 34.34
CA ARG A 143 -13.19 -3.90 35.04
C ARG A 143 -11.95 -4.09 35.60
N GLU A 144 -11.05 -3.56 35.42
CA GLU A 144 -9.97 -3.82 36.04
C GLU A 144 -9.60 -3.27 36.77
N ALA A 145 -9.79 -2.55 36.47
CA ALA A 145 -10.36 -2.45 36.76
C ALA A 145 -10.72 -3.74 36.65
N GLU A 146 -11.00 -4.31 35.87
CA GLU A 146 -11.26 -5.46 35.80
C GLU A 146 -10.28 -6.28 35.30
N LYS A 147 -9.46 -6.40 35.02
CA LYS A 147 -8.60 -7.04 34.67
C LYS A 147 -7.80 -6.86 33.94
N ASP A 148 -7.48 -6.41 33.35
CA ASP A 148 -6.89 -6.24 32.36
C ASP A 148 -6.51 -6.78 31.68
N PHE A 149 -6.57 -6.71 30.93
CA PHE A 149 -6.63 -7.22 29.95
C PHE A 149 -6.17 -7.68 29.49
N LYS A 150 -6.23 -7.74 29.21
CA LYS A 150 -5.98 -8.27 28.53
C LYS A 150 -5.55 -8.07 27.76
N ILE A 151 -5.42 -7.38 27.20
CA ILE A 151 -5.31 -7.19 26.32
C ILE A 151 -4.60 -7.30 25.90
N LYS A 152 -4.28 -7.08 26.14
CA LYS A 152 -3.75 -7.03 25.63
C LYS A 152 -3.48 -7.68 25.07
N ASN A 153 -3.81 -7.90 24.77
CA ASN A 153 -3.78 -8.57 24.05
C ASN A 153 -3.87 -8.56 23.32
N LEU A 154 -3.95 -8.05 23.28
CA LEU A 154 -4.05 -8.03 22.42
C LEU A 154 -3.52 -7.94 21.92
N GLY A 155 -3.34 -7.60 22.07
CA GLY A 155 -2.97 -7.54 21.59
C GLY A 155 -2.92 -7.75 21.12
#